data_82276834d98ac31bd713ba80b8af7145
#
_entry.id   82276834d98ac31bd713ba80b8af7145
#
_cell.length_a   1.000
_cell.length_b   1.000
_cell.length_c   1.000
_cell.angle_alpha   90.00
_cell.angle_beta   90.00
_cell.angle_gamma   90.00
#
_symmetry.space_group_name_H-M   'P 1'
#
loop_
_entity.id
_entity.type
_entity.pdbx_description
1 polymer ?
#
loop_
_entity_poly.entity_id
_entity_poly.type
_entity_poly.pdbx_seq_one_letter_code
_entity_poly.pdbx_strand_id
1 'polypeptide(L)'
;MKTFSAKPLEVKREWYVVDATDMVVGRLAAEIALRLRGKDKPEYTPHVDTGDYIIVVNADKLVMTGAKAEDKKYFRHSGYPGGVYETTFRKMQEKHPGRALEIAVKGMLPKGPLGYAMFKKLFVYAGSDHKHSAQQPKQLEI
;
A
#
# COMPACT_ATOMS: atom_id res chain seq x y z
N MET A 1 -25.40 23.09 14.37
CA MET A 1 -24.29 22.79 13.43
C MET A 1 -24.30 21.32 13.10
N LYS A 2 -24.23 20.99 11.82
CA LYS A 2 -24.18 19.59 11.38
C LYS A 2 -22.77 19.26 10.87
N THR A 3 -22.25 18.13 11.30
CA THR A 3 -20.96 17.63 10.80
C THR A 3 -21.15 16.99 9.42
N PHE A 4 -20.23 17.28 8.51
CA PHE A 4 -20.25 16.66 7.17
C PHE A 4 -19.98 15.16 7.26
N SER A 5 -20.75 14.37 6.51
CA SER A 5 -20.53 12.93 6.36
C SER A 5 -20.57 12.60 4.88
N ALA A 6 -19.51 11.97 4.38
CA ALA A 6 -19.41 11.61 2.98
C ALA A 6 -20.43 10.54 2.58
N LYS A 7 -20.95 10.64 1.37
CA LYS A 7 -21.82 9.62 0.79
C LYS A 7 -21.01 8.73 -0.15
N PRO A 8 -21.09 7.40 -0.04
CA PRO A 8 -20.26 6.50 -0.85
C PRO A 8 -20.38 6.72 -2.36
N LEU A 9 -21.56 7.08 -2.84
CA LEU A 9 -21.80 7.27 -4.27
C LEU A 9 -21.32 8.63 -4.79
N GLU A 10 -21.04 9.59 -3.90
CA GLU A 10 -20.63 10.95 -4.27
C GLU A 10 -19.13 11.16 -4.10
N VAL A 11 -18.41 10.20 -3.57
CA VAL A 11 -16.96 10.32 -3.33
C VAL A 11 -16.22 10.32 -4.66
N LYS A 12 -15.37 11.34 -4.87
CA LYS A 12 -14.47 11.41 -6.03
C LYS A 12 -13.13 10.81 -5.66
N ARG A 13 -12.67 9.84 -6.45
CA ARG A 13 -11.38 9.19 -6.28
C ARG A 13 -10.49 9.49 -7.47
N GLU A 14 -9.29 9.95 -7.20
CA GLU A 14 -8.29 10.23 -8.21
C GLU A 14 -7.29 9.08 -8.28
N TRP A 15 -6.56 9.01 -9.38
CA TRP A 15 -5.50 8.03 -9.58
C TRP A 15 -4.14 8.71 -9.50
N TYR A 16 -3.24 8.14 -8.71
CA TYR A 16 -1.88 8.63 -8.54
C TYR A 16 -0.87 7.53 -8.80
N VAL A 17 0.26 7.92 -9.37
CA VAL A 17 1.41 7.03 -9.55
C VAL A 17 2.57 7.54 -8.68
N VAL A 18 3.22 6.61 -7.98
CA VAL A 18 4.34 6.88 -7.08
C VAL A 18 5.54 6.07 -7.54
N ASP A 19 6.69 6.70 -7.66
CA ASP A 19 7.95 6.02 -7.94
C ASP A 19 8.58 5.62 -6.60
N ALA A 20 8.81 4.31 -6.42
CA ALA A 20 9.36 3.74 -5.20
C ALA A 20 10.89 3.63 -5.21
N THR A 21 11.57 4.15 -6.23
CA THR A 21 13.02 4.07 -6.35
C THR A 21 13.71 4.68 -5.12
N ASP A 22 14.55 3.89 -4.46
CA ASP A 22 15.33 4.27 -3.27
C ASP A 22 14.48 4.74 -2.07
N MET A 23 13.19 4.45 -2.05
CA MET A 23 12.33 4.79 -0.92
C MET A 23 12.35 3.71 0.15
N VAL A 24 12.29 4.13 1.42
CA VAL A 24 12.20 3.23 2.57
C VAL A 24 10.79 2.66 2.67
N VAL A 25 10.69 1.34 2.76
CA VAL A 25 9.41 0.61 2.73
C VAL A 25 8.41 1.13 3.76
N GLY A 26 8.81 1.25 5.02
CA GLY A 26 7.90 1.66 6.10
C GLY A 26 7.38 3.08 5.95
N ARG A 27 8.22 4.01 5.56
CA ARG A 27 7.83 5.42 5.37
C ARG A 27 6.91 5.59 4.16
N LEU A 28 7.24 4.92 3.06
CA LEU A 28 6.39 4.93 1.87
C LEU A 28 5.04 4.29 2.17
N ALA A 29 5.03 3.17 2.89
CA ALA A 29 3.80 2.49 3.27
C ALA A 29 2.87 3.37 4.11
N ALA A 30 3.42 4.16 5.05
CA ALA A 30 2.65 5.07 5.88
C ALA A 30 1.94 6.15 5.04
N GLU A 31 2.63 6.76 4.09
CA GLU A 31 2.05 7.76 3.20
C GLU A 31 0.98 7.16 2.28
N ILE A 32 1.24 5.99 1.73
CA ILE A 32 0.28 5.27 0.89
C ILE A 32 -0.99 4.93 1.69
N ALA A 33 -0.84 4.41 2.90
CA ALA A 33 -1.98 4.06 3.75
C ALA A 33 -2.83 5.28 4.11
N LEU A 34 -2.19 6.42 4.39
CA LEU A 34 -2.88 7.68 4.65
C LEU A 34 -3.78 8.07 3.47
N ARG A 35 -3.26 7.98 2.25
CA ARG A 35 -3.98 8.35 1.04
C ARG A 35 -5.03 7.33 0.63
N LEU A 36 -4.80 6.05 0.83
CA LEU A 36 -5.79 5.00 0.59
C LEU A 36 -7.00 5.13 1.51
N ARG A 37 -6.76 5.57 2.74
CA ARG A 37 -7.83 5.81 3.72
C ARG A 37 -8.56 7.13 3.49
N GLY A 38 -7.90 8.10 2.88
CA GLY A 38 -8.46 9.41 2.60
C GLY A 38 -8.33 10.44 3.72
N LYS A 39 -7.46 10.19 4.69
CA LYS A 39 -7.24 11.13 5.81
C LYS A 39 -6.65 12.48 5.42
N ASP A 40 -6.06 12.56 4.25
CA ASP A 40 -5.52 13.81 3.69
C ASP A 40 -6.60 14.74 3.12
N LYS A 41 -7.83 14.26 3.02
CA LYS A 41 -8.95 15.02 2.45
C LYS A 41 -9.81 15.64 3.55
N PRO A 42 -10.33 16.88 3.34
CA PRO A 42 -11.24 17.50 4.31
C PRO A 42 -12.58 16.76 4.45
N GLU A 43 -13.01 16.04 3.41
CA GLU A 43 -14.23 15.23 3.42
C GLU A 43 -14.07 13.86 4.08
N TYR A 44 -12.92 13.56 4.68
CA TYR A 44 -12.68 12.29 5.35
C TYR A 44 -13.80 11.90 6.31
N THR A 45 -14.34 10.70 6.14
CA THR A 45 -15.36 10.11 6.99
C THR A 45 -14.94 8.69 7.38
N PRO A 46 -14.85 8.38 8.70
CA PRO A 46 -14.27 7.09 9.12
C PRO A 46 -14.97 5.84 8.61
N HIS A 47 -16.29 5.88 8.38
CA HIS A 47 -17.06 4.72 7.93
C HIS A 47 -17.23 4.65 6.41
N VAL A 48 -16.66 5.58 5.67
CA VAL A 48 -16.73 5.64 4.19
C VAL A 48 -15.33 5.63 3.63
N ASP A 49 -15.12 4.89 2.54
CA ASP A 49 -13.87 4.86 1.80
C ASP A 49 -13.76 6.11 0.92
N THR A 50 -13.06 7.13 1.43
CA THR A 50 -12.86 8.41 0.74
C THR A 50 -11.48 8.53 0.08
N GLY A 51 -10.66 7.48 0.14
CA GLY A 51 -9.30 7.50 -0.38
C GLY A 51 -9.20 7.40 -1.90
N ASP A 52 -7.99 7.56 -2.40
CA ASP A 52 -7.67 7.53 -3.82
C ASP A 52 -7.05 6.20 -4.24
N TYR A 53 -6.95 5.98 -5.55
CA TYR A 53 -6.20 4.86 -6.12
C TYR A 53 -4.73 5.20 -6.21
N ILE A 54 -3.86 4.30 -5.76
CA ILE A 54 -2.41 4.48 -5.78
C ILE A 54 -1.76 3.37 -6.60
N ILE A 55 -0.92 3.78 -7.55
CA ILE A 55 -0.09 2.88 -8.35
C ILE A 55 1.35 3.10 -7.92
N VAL A 56 2.03 2.04 -7.51
CA VAL A 56 3.45 2.09 -7.15
C VAL A 56 4.25 1.41 -8.25
N VAL A 57 5.23 2.10 -8.78
CA VAL A 57 6.16 1.59 -9.79
C VAL A 57 7.57 1.49 -9.21
N ASN A 58 8.41 0.69 -9.85
CA ASN A 58 9.79 0.43 -9.40
C ASN A 58 9.87 -0.16 -7.99
N ALA A 59 8.92 -1.01 -7.63
CA ALA A 59 8.89 -1.66 -6.30
C ALA A 59 10.10 -2.58 -6.07
N ASP A 60 10.80 -3.01 -7.10
CA ASP A 60 12.05 -3.77 -7.01
C ASP A 60 13.22 -2.95 -6.44
N LYS A 61 13.10 -1.62 -6.45
CA LYS A 61 14.12 -0.69 -5.97
C LYS A 61 13.86 -0.14 -4.57
N LEU A 62 12.89 -0.71 -3.85
CA LEU A 62 12.63 -0.37 -2.45
C LEU A 62 13.81 -0.75 -1.56
N VAL A 63 14.06 0.03 -0.51
CA VAL A 63 15.17 -0.17 0.42
C VAL A 63 14.69 -0.31 1.85
N MET A 64 15.51 -0.97 2.66
CA MET A 64 15.36 -1.04 4.11
C MET A 64 16.59 -0.43 4.77
N THR A 65 16.40 0.33 5.85
CA THR A 65 17.51 0.93 6.60
C THR A 65 18.03 -0.01 7.69
N GLY A 66 19.30 0.15 8.05
CA GLY A 66 19.94 -0.69 9.07
C GLY A 66 20.07 -2.15 8.62
N ALA A 67 20.01 -3.06 9.59
CA ALA A 67 20.16 -4.50 9.35
C ALA A 67 18.84 -5.20 8.96
N LYS A 68 17.74 -4.45 8.75
CA LYS A 68 16.41 -5.03 8.51
C LYS A 68 16.31 -5.88 7.26
N ALA A 69 17.14 -5.62 6.25
CA ALA A 69 17.13 -6.42 5.02
C ALA A 69 17.43 -7.90 5.27
N GLU A 70 18.26 -8.19 6.27
CA GLU A 70 18.64 -9.54 6.67
C GLU A 70 17.90 -10.02 7.92
N ASP A 71 17.57 -9.10 8.85
CA ASP A 71 17.03 -9.44 10.16
C ASP A 71 15.51 -9.48 10.20
N LYS A 72 14.83 -8.65 9.41
CA LYS A 72 13.37 -8.66 9.38
C LYS A 72 12.86 -9.94 8.73
N LYS A 73 12.01 -10.65 9.46
CA LYS A 73 11.44 -11.92 9.02
C LYS A 73 9.95 -11.77 8.73
N TYR A 74 9.52 -12.38 7.63
CA TYR A 74 8.12 -12.47 7.24
C TYR A 74 7.69 -13.93 7.39
N PHE A 75 6.62 -14.15 8.16
CA PHE A 75 6.15 -15.49 8.50
C PHE A 75 4.88 -15.84 7.74
N ARG A 76 4.77 -17.10 7.39
CA ARG A 76 3.52 -17.70 6.91
C ARG A 76 3.39 -19.10 7.49
N HIS A 77 2.16 -19.60 7.55
CA HIS A 77 1.87 -20.91 8.10
C HIS A 77 1.07 -21.74 7.10
N SER A 78 1.43 -23.02 6.94
CA SER A 78 0.75 -23.93 6.02
C SER A 78 -0.58 -24.47 6.56
N GLY A 79 -0.86 -24.30 7.87
CA GLY A 79 -2.02 -24.88 8.55
C GLY A 79 -1.75 -26.24 9.17
N TYR A 80 -0.58 -26.84 8.93
CA TYR A 80 -0.19 -28.12 9.53
C TYR A 80 0.74 -27.92 10.72
N PRO A 81 0.80 -28.85 11.69
CA PRO A 81 1.74 -28.76 12.81
C PRO A 81 3.18 -28.62 12.31
N GLY A 82 3.93 -27.65 12.87
CA GLY A 82 5.29 -27.36 12.46
C GLY A 82 5.43 -26.68 11.09
N GLY A 83 4.31 -26.25 10.49
CA GLY A 83 4.29 -25.66 9.14
C GLY A 83 4.57 -24.16 9.13
N VAL A 84 5.52 -23.66 9.89
CA VAL A 84 5.94 -22.25 9.90
C VAL A 84 7.02 -22.03 8.87
N TYR A 85 6.80 -21.07 7.96
CA TYR A 85 7.79 -20.64 6.97
C TYR A 85 8.20 -19.22 7.26
N GLU A 86 9.50 -18.94 7.15
CA GLU A 86 10.02 -17.58 7.30
C GLU A 86 10.88 -17.20 6.11
N THR A 87 10.87 -15.91 5.78
CA THR A 87 11.72 -15.35 4.74
C THR A 87 12.17 -13.95 5.16
N THR A 88 13.32 -13.51 4.68
CA THR A 88 13.84 -12.18 4.94
C THR A 88 13.32 -11.21 3.86
N PHE A 89 13.45 -9.90 4.13
CA PHE A 89 13.09 -8.87 3.14
C PHE A 89 13.86 -9.07 1.83
N ARG A 90 15.16 -9.34 1.93
CA ARG A 90 16.01 -9.54 0.74
C ARG A 90 15.51 -10.67 -0.14
N LYS A 91 15.21 -11.83 0.44
CA LYS A 91 14.70 -12.99 -0.30
C LYS A 91 13.31 -12.73 -0.87
N MET A 92 12.45 -12.08 -0.10
CA MET A 92 11.11 -11.71 -0.57
C MET A 92 11.17 -10.75 -1.75
N GLN A 93 12.06 -9.76 -1.70
CA GLN A 93 12.24 -8.78 -2.76
C GLN A 93 12.76 -9.41 -4.05
N GLU A 94 13.60 -10.42 -3.96
CA GLU A 94 14.11 -11.17 -5.12
C GLU A 94 13.01 -11.99 -5.81
N LYS A 95 12.13 -12.63 -5.02
CA LYS A 95 11.07 -13.50 -5.55
C LYS A 95 9.81 -12.74 -5.93
N HIS A 96 9.38 -11.83 -5.07
CA HIS A 96 8.12 -11.10 -5.22
C HIS A 96 8.35 -9.62 -4.91
N PRO A 97 8.94 -8.83 -5.84
CA PRO A 97 9.15 -7.40 -5.63
C PRO A 97 7.84 -6.69 -5.30
N GLY A 98 7.85 -5.87 -4.27
CA GLY A 98 6.67 -5.14 -3.82
C GLY A 98 5.80 -5.85 -2.80
N ARG A 99 5.99 -7.15 -2.58
CA ARG A 99 5.20 -7.89 -1.57
C ARG A 99 5.40 -7.36 -0.16
N ALA A 100 6.63 -6.96 0.18
CA ALA A 100 6.94 -6.35 1.48
C ALA A 100 6.18 -5.04 1.67
N LEU A 101 6.08 -4.19 0.63
CA LEU A 101 5.31 -2.96 0.66
C LEU A 101 3.82 -3.24 0.85
N GLU A 102 3.26 -4.20 0.14
CA GLU A 102 1.85 -4.60 0.28
C GLU A 102 1.53 -5.06 1.71
N ILE A 103 2.40 -5.86 2.31
CA ILE A 103 2.24 -6.33 3.70
C ILE A 103 2.27 -5.14 4.67
N ALA A 104 3.21 -4.22 4.48
CA ALA A 104 3.33 -3.04 5.33
C ALA A 104 2.08 -2.15 5.24
N VAL A 105 1.59 -1.87 4.04
CA VAL A 105 0.39 -1.05 3.82
C VAL A 105 -0.83 -1.73 4.44
N LYS A 106 -1.01 -3.02 4.20
CA LYS A 106 -2.12 -3.79 4.76
C LYS A 106 -2.14 -3.76 6.29
N GLY A 107 -0.95 -3.83 6.90
CA GLY A 107 -0.81 -3.71 8.36
C GLY A 107 -1.18 -2.34 8.90
N MET A 108 -1.05 -1.28 8.11
CA MET A 108 -1.35 0.10 8.48
C MET A 108 -2.79 0.51 8.18
N LEU A 109 -3.53 -0.25 7.39
CA LEU A 109 -4.93 -0.01 7.09
C LEU A 109 -5.83 -0.63 8.17
N PRO A 110 -7.08 -0.14 8.34
CA PRO A 110 -8.04 -0.77 9.25
C PRO A 110 -8.26 -2.25 8.92
N LYS A 111 -8.61 -3.02 9.94
CA LYS A 111 -9.03 -4.42 9.75
C LYS A 111 -10.53 -4.48 9.50
N GLY A 112 -10.94 -5.39 8.64
CA GLY A 112 -12.34 -5.60 8.32
C GLY A 112 -12.68 -5.25 6.87
N PRO A 113 -13.98 -5.32 6.49
CA PRO A 113 -14.40 -5.14 5.10
C PRO A 113 -14.00 -3.80 4.48
N LEU A 114 -14.11 -2.70 5.24
CA LEU A 114 -13.73 -1.38 4.75
C LEU A 114 -12.24 -1.27 4.49
N GLY A 115 -11.41 -1.77 5.40
CA GLY A 115 -9.95 -1.79 5.23
C GLY A 115 -9.52 -2.64 4.04
N TYR A 116 -10.18 -3.76 3.81
CA TYR A 116 -9.91 -4.61 2.64
C TYR A 116 -10.29 -3.92 1.33
N ALA A 117 -11.38 -3.17 1.31
CA ALA A 117 -11.76 -2.35 0.16
C ALA A 117 -10.73 -1.25 -0.13
N MET A 118 -10.21 -0.61 0.92
CA MET A 118 -9.12 0.38 0.79
C MET A 118 -7.87 -0.25 0.19
N PHE A 119 -7.49 -1.43 0.65
CA PHE A 119 -6.30 -2.14 0.16
C PHE A 119 -6.41 -2.53 -1.32
N LYS A 120 -7.60 -2.82 -1.80
CA LYS A 120 -7.83 -3.15 -3.22
C LYS A 120 -7.55 -1.99 -4.18
N LYS A 121 -7.44 -0.77 -3.69
CA LYS A 121 -7.09 0.40 -4.49
C LYS A 121 -5.57 0.60 -4.65
N LEU A 122 -4.77 -0.26 -4.06
CA LEU A 122 -3.32 -0.26 -4.20
C LEU A 122 -2.90 -1.23 -5.31
N PHE A 123 -2.09 -0.74 -6.24
CA PHE A 123 -1.51 -1.52 -7.32
C PHE A 123 0.00 -1.36 -7.28
N VAL A 124 0.74 -2.45 -7.15
CA VAL A 124 2.19 -2.44 -7.03
C VAL A 124 2.81 -3.18 -8.20
N TYR A 125 3.75 -2.52 -8.87
CA TYR A 125 4.47 -3.07 -10.02
C TYR A 125 5.98 -3.01 -9.77
N ALA A 126 6.68 -4.10 -10.12
CA ALA A 126 8.12 -4.20 -9.93
C ALA A 126 8.89 -3.26 -10.86
N GLY A 127 8.47 -3.14 -12.11
CA GLY A 127 9.12 -2.29 -13.10
C GLY A 127 8.55 -0.89 -13.17
N SER A 128 8.97 -0.14 -14.18
CA SER A 128 8.52 1.23 -14.40
C SER A 128 7.16 1.33 -15.11
N ASP A 129 6.69 0.24 -15.70
CA ASP A 129 5.45 0.23 -16.49
C ASP A 129 4.26 -0.24 -15.65
N HIS A 130 3.10 0.35 -15.90
CA HIS A 130 1.83 -0.04 -15.28
C HIS A 130 0.73 -0.17 -16.35
N LYS A 131 -0.38 -0.82 -15.97
CA LYS A 131 -1.48 -1.11 -16.89
C LYS A 131 -2.63 -0.09 -16.82
N HIS A 132 -2.37 1.07 -16.23
CA HIS A 132 -3.42 2.05 -15.89
C HIS A 132 -3.32 3.35 -16.68
N SER A 133 -2.82 3.32 -17.91
CA SER A 133 -2.71 4.50 -18.76
C SER A 133 -4.06 5.12 -19.09
N ALA A 134 -5.10 4.30 -19.18
CA ALA A 134 -6.47 4.78 -19.47
C ALA A 134 -7.05 5.66 -18.35
N GLN A 135 -6.63 5.45 -17.11
CA GLN A 135 -7.05 6.25 -15.96
C GLN A 135 -6.31 7.58 -15.84
N GLN A 136 -5.27 7.81 -16.66
CA GLN A 136 -4.45 9.03 -16.65
C GLN A 136 -3.98 9.41 -15.24
N PRO A 137 -3.21 8.53 -14.55
CA PRO A 137 -2.79 8.81 -13.19
C PRO A 137 -1.86 10.00 -13.12
N LYS A 138 -2.02 10.80 -12.06
CA LYS A 138 -1.17 11.95 -11.79
C LYS A 138 0.08 11.51 -11.03
N GLN A 139 1.21 12.14 -11.31
CA GLN A 139 2.43 11.90 -10.54
C GLN A 139 2.26 12.43 -9.12
N LEU A 140 2.57 11.59 -8.14
CA LEU A 140 2.54 11.94 -6.72
C LEU A 140 3.96 11.90 -6.17
N GLU A 141 4.41 13.01 -5.61
CA GLU A 141 5.68 13.09 -4.90
C GLU A 141 5.44 12.94 -3.38
N ILE A 142 6.19 12.02 -2.80
CA ILE A 142 6.10 11.75 -1.37
C ILE A 142 7.44 12.05 -0.70
#